data_ee8329402b83ac219af0d5d29008ec0c
#
_entry.id   ee8329402b83ac219af0d5d29008ec0c
#
_cell.length_a   1.000
_cell.length_b   1.000
_cell.length_c   1.000
_cell.angle_alpha   90.00
_cell.angle_beta   90.00
_cell.angle_gamma   90.00
#
_symmetry.space_group_name_H-M   'P 1'
#
loop_
_entity.id
_entity.type
_entity.pdbx_description
1 polymer ?
#
loop_
_entity_poly.entity_id
_entity_poly.type
_entity_poly.pdbx_seq_one_letter_code
_entity_poly.pdbx_strand_id
1 'polypeptide(L)'
;MSDSVESSASLEDQLSSLVAHPDQAQRAGERIAAHITATGADVVAVDPQPASIILGHLVAARLGATLTIVSEDSGLLYATETPAPGTRVALVSADFPDYPSPAAPAAYLSANSARIVAAVSLLPIAGSAAGLPVTPVSVGA
;
A
#
# COMPACT_ATOMS: atom_id res chain seq x y z
N MET A 1 -27.62 18.43 1.67
CA MET A 1 -26.36 18.00 1.06
C MET A 1 -25.98 16.63 1.59
N SER A 2 -25.50 15.78 0.72
CA SER A 2 -25.19 14.42 1.11
C SER A 2 -23.79 14.32 1.71
N ASP A 3 -23.68 13.82 2.93
CA ASP A 3 -22.39 13.62 3.59
C ASP A 3 -21.52 12.63 2.82
N SER A 4 -22.12 11.65 2.15
CA SER A 4 -21.36 10.66 1.40
C SER A 4 -20.66 11.28 0.19
N VAL A 5 -21.27 12.27 -0.46
CA VAL A 5 -20.63 12.99 -1.57
C VAL A 5 -19.45 13.81 -1.06
N GLU A 6 -19.62 14.48 0.06
CA GLU A 6 -18.56 15.26 0.67
C GLU A 6 -17.41 14.36 1.12
N SER A 7 -17.71 13.19 1.68
CA SER A 7 -16.71 12.24 2.11
C SER A 7 -15.88 11.73 0.93
N SER A 8 -16.51 11.40 -0.20
CA SER A 8 -15.80 10.95 -1.39
C SER A 8 -14.85 12.02 -1.92
N ALA A 9 -15.34 13.26 -2.04
CA ALA A 9 -14.52 14.38 -2.47
C ALA A 9 -13.36 14.60 -1.49
N SER A 10 -13.60 14.47 -0.19
CA SER A 10 -12.57 14.63 0.81
C SER A 10 -11.46 13.58 0.69
N LEU A 11 -11.82 12.32 0.41
CA LEU A 11 -10.84 11.26 0.20
C LEU A 11 -10.00 11.52 -1.03
N GLU A 12 -10.64 11.89 -2.14
CA GLU A 12 -9.93 12.24 -3.37
C GLU A 12 -9.01 13.45 -3.15
N ASP A 13 -9.48 14.44 -2.43
CA ASP A 13 -8.69 15.62 -2.10
C ASP A 13 -7.49 15.25 -1.23
N GLN A 14 -7.66 14.35 -0.27
CA GLN A 14 -6.57 13.88 0.57
C GLN A 14 -5.48 13.19 -0.25
N LEU A 15 -5.87 12.32 -1.18
CA LEU A 15 -4.92 11.63 -2.05
C LEU A 15 -4.22 12.59 -2.99
N SER A 16 -4.94 13.53 -3.57
CA SER A 16 -4.37 14.56 -4.44
C SER A 16 -3.41 15.45 -3.67
N SER A 17 -3.77 15.84 -2.45
CA SER A 17 -2.94 16.65 -1.58
C SER A 17 -1.64 15.92 -1.25
N LEU A 18 -1.72 14.63 -0.96
CA LEU A 18 -0.55 13.82 -0.66
C LEU A 18 0.43 13.82 -1.83
N VAL A 19 -0.09 13.64 -3.05
CA VAL A 19 0.75 13.63 -4.26
C VAL A 19 1.39 15.00 -4.49
N ALA A 20 0.67 16.08 -4.22
CA ALA A 20 1.14 17.44 -4.46
C ALA A 20 2.07 17.97 -3.38
N HIS A 21 2.04 17.41 -2.17
CA HIS A 21 2.79 17.94 -1.02
C HIS A 21 3.78 16.90 -0.49
N PRO A 22 5.03 16.93 -0.96
CA PRO A 22 6.04 15.94 -0.56
C PRO A 22 6.27 15.82 0.93
N ASP A 23 6.14 16.90 1.68
CA ASP A 23 6.30 16.86 3.13
C ASP A 23 5.21 16.05 3.83
N GLN A 24 3.98 16.14 3.34
CA GLN A 24 2.88 15.30 3.84
C GLN A 24 3.10 13.84 3.50
N ALA A 25 3.51 13.56 2.27
CA ALA A 25 3.82 12.21 1.83
C ALA A 25 4.95 11.61 2.67
N GLN A 26 5.97 12.39 2.96
CA GLN A 26 7.10 11.94 3.76
C GLN A 26 6.66 11.58 5.18
N ARG A 27 5.84 12.40 5.81
CA ARG A 27 5.32 12.09 7.15
C ARG A 27 4.47 10.83 7.16
N ALA A 28 3.63 10.66 6.15
CA ALA A 28 2.82 9.44 6.01
C ALA A 28 3.72 8.22 5.83
N GLY A 29 4.72 8.32 4.97
CA GLY A 29 5.68 7.24 4.74
C GLY A 29 6.43 6.86 6.02
N GLU A 30 6.85 7.83 6.81
CA GLU A 30 7.52 7.58 8.08
C GLU A 30 6.62 6.83 9.07
N ARG A 31 5.36 7.20 9.15
CA ARG A 31 4.40 6.51 10.03
C ARG A 31 4.15 5.09 9.58
N ILE A 32 3.98 4.87 8.28
CA ILE A 32 3.78 3.54 7.74
C ILE A 32 5.03 2.69 7.99
N ALA A 33 6.20 3.23 7.74
CA ALA A 33 7.46 2.52 7.98
C ALA A 33 7.60 2.10 9.44
N ALA A 34 7.20 2.97 10.38
CA ALA A 34 7.24 2.65 11.80
C ALA A 34 6.39 1.43 12.14
N HIS A 35 5.24 1.28 11.49
CA HIS A 35 4.39 0.10 11.67
C HIS A 35 4.98 -1.17 11.11
N ILE A 36 5.80 -1.06 10.06
CA ILE A 36 6.31 -2.21 9.32
C ILE A 36 7.68 -2.67 9.84
N THR A 37 8.44 -1.78 10.46
CA THR A 37 9.83 -2.04 10.86
C THR A 37 9.99 -3.35 11.63
N ALA A 38 9.10 -3.64 12.58
CA ALA A 38 9.19 -4.83 13.39
C ALA A 38 8.93 -6.13 12.62
N THR A 39 8.34 -6.06 11.44
CA THR A 39 8.01 -7.25 10.65
C THR A 39 9.22 -7.82 9.89
N GLY A 40 10.27 -7.02 9.73
CA GLY A 40 11.43 -7.42 8.96
C GLY A 40 11.18 -7.52 7.47
N ALA A 41 10.23 -6.74 6.93
CA ALA A 41 9.94 -6.77 5.51
C ALA A 41 11.15 -6.36 4.67
N ASP A 42 11.44 -7.13 3.64
CA ASP A 42 12.54 -6.88 2.71
C ASP A 42 12.07 -6.19 1.44
N VAL A 43 10.78 -6.28 1.16
CA VAL A 43 10.15 -5.72 -0.04
C VAL A 43 8.86 -5.02 0.37
N VAL A 44 8.62 -3.87 -0.22
CA VAL A 44 7.35 -3.16 -0.12
C VAL A 44 6.64 -3.31 -1.45
N ALA A 45 5.41 -3.82 -1.43
CA ALA A 45 4.60 -4.00 -2.63
C ALA A 45 3.43 -3.01 -2.62
N VAL A 46 3.21 -2.34 -3.74
CA VAL A 46 2.16 -1.34 -3.88
C VAL A 46 1.33 -1.58 -5.12
N ASP A 47 0.12 -1.05 -5.13
CA ASP A 47 -0.71 -0.95 -6.32
C ASP A 47 -0.24 0.24 -7.18
N PRO A 48 -0.67 0.32 -8.47
CA PRO A 48 -0.12 1.31 -9.39
C PRO A 48 -0.72 2.72 -9.27
N GLN A 49 -1.42 3.03 -8.21
CA GLN A 49 -1.92 4.39 -7.98
C GLN A 49 -0.78 5.33 -7.62
N PRO A 50 -0.79 6.60 -8.10
CA PRO A 50 0.27 7.53 -7.80
C PRO A 50 0.56 7.70 -6.30
N ALA A 51 -0.47 7.84 -5.49
CA ALA A 51 -0.30 7.98 -4.05
C ALA A 51 0.35 6.74 -3.43
N SER A 52 -0.06 5.54 -3.85
CA SER A 52 0.50 4.28 -3.34
C SER A 52 1.97 4.13 -3.73
N ILE A 53 2.32 4.49 -4.97
CA ILE A 53 3.71 4.42 -5.44
C ILE A 53 4.59 5.37 -4.63
N ILE A 54 4.14 6.59 -4.43
CA ILE A 54 4.87 7.59 -3.65
C ILE A 54 5.07 7.10 -2.21
N LEU A 55 4.02 6.65 -1.57
CA LEU A 55 4.10 6.12 -0.20
C LEU A 55 5.03 4.92 -0.12
N GLY A 56 4.87 3.98 -1.03
CA GLY A 56 5.70 2.78 -1.05
C GLY A 56 7.16 3.08 -1.25
N HIS A 57 7.48 4.03 -2.12
CA HIS A 57 8.85 4.45 -2.36
C HIS A 57 9.48 5.05 -1.10
N LEU A 58 8.75 5.92 -0.42
CA LEU A 58 9.23 6.53 0.82
C LEU A 58 9.40 5.50 1.94
N VAL A 59 8.44 4.58 2.06
CA VAL A 59 8.50 3.51 3.05
C VAL A 59 9.70 2.60 2.78
N ALA A 60 9.88 2.16 1.54
CA ALA A 60 10.99 1.30 1.16
C ALA A 60 12.33 1.98 1.44
N ALA A 61 12.45 3.26 1.11
CA ALA A 61 13.67 4.02 1.39
C ALA A 61 13.98 4.06 2.90
N ARG A 62 12.96 4.25 3.71
CA ARG A 62 13.12 4.32 5.16
C ARG A 62 13.53 2.98 5.76
N LEU A 63 13.03 1.88 5.20
CA LEU A 63 13.31 0.52 5.69
C LEU A 63 14.58 -0.08 5.09
N GLY A 64 15.14 0.53 4.05
CA GLY A 64 16.20 -0.10 3.29
C GLY A 64 15.70 -1.29 2.47
N ALA A 65 14.43 -1.29 2.13
CA ALA A 65 13.78 -2.37 1.38
C ALA A 65 13.71 -2.02 -0.11
N THR A 66 13.37 -3.01 -0.94
CA THR A 66 13.09 -2.76 -2.35
C THR A 66 11.60 -2.52 -2.55
N LEU A 67 11.25 -1.86 -3.65
CA LEU A 67 9.86 -1.57 -3.99
C LEU A 67 9.47 -2.40 -5.20
N THR A 68 8.28 -3.01 -5.15
CA THR A 68 7.68 -3.64 -6.32
C THR A 68 6.27 -3.09 -6.52
N ILE A 69 5.90 -2.86 -7.78
CA ILE A 69 4.57 -2.38 -8.13
C ILE A 69 3.83 -3.54 -8.78
N VAL A 70 2.71 -3.93 -8.17
CA VAL A 70 1.88 -5.03 -8.67
C VAL A 70 0.72 -4.44 -9.45
N SER A 71 0.65 -4.77 -10.73
CA SER A 71 -0.35 -4.24 -11.65
C SER A 71 -1.14 -5.36 -12.28
N GLU A 72 -2.28 -5.02 -12.84
CA GLU A 72 -3.12 -5.95 -13.60
C GLU A 72 -3.28 -5.44 -15.02
N ASP A 73 -3.08 -6.32 -15.99
CA ASP A 73 -3.31 -6.02 -17.40
C ASP A 73 -4.03 -7.19 -18.03
N SER A 74 -5.24 -6.94 -18.54
CA SER A 74 -6.06 -7.96 -19.22
C SER A 74 -6.29 -9.20 -18.35
N GLY A 75 -6.50 -8.99 -17.06
CA GLY A 75 -6.73 -10.07 -16.10
C GLY A 75 -5.49 -10.78 -15.60
N LEU A 76 -4.31 -10.39 -16.08
CA LEU A 76 -3.04 -10.96 -15.61
C LEU A 76 -2.36 -10.00 -14.63
N LEU A 77 -1.90 -10.54 -13.53
CA LEU A 77 -1.14 -9.79 -12.53
C LEU A 77 0.36 -9.93 -12.83
N TYR A 78 1.07 -8.85 -12.62
CA TYR A 78 2.53 -8.83 -12.78
C TYR A 78 3.14 -7.80 -11.83
N ALA A 79 4.38 -8.02 -11.47
CA ALA A 79 5.13 -7.10 -10.63
C ALA A 79 6.31 -6.53 -11.41
N THR A 80 6.70 -5.30 -11.08
CA THR A 80 7.91 -4.71 -11.68
C THR A 80 9.14 -5.54 -11.37
N GLU A 81 9.13 -6.18 -10.20
CA GLU A 81 10.17 -7.12 -9.82
C GLU A 81 9.51 -8.18 -8.94
N THR A 82 9.58 -9.45 -9.34
CA THR A 82 8.98 -10.53 -8.58
C THR A 82 9.91 -10.92 -7.43
N PRO A 83 9.43 -10.85 -6.17
CA PRO A 83 10.25 -11.24 -5.03
C PRO A 83 10.63 -12.72 -5.09
N ALA A 84 11.82 -13.03 -4.60
CA ALA A 84 12.26 -14.41 -4.47
C ALA A 84 11.38 -15.18 -3.47
N PRO A 85 11.23 -16.50 -3.61
CA PRO A 85 10.48 -17.29 -2.65
C PRO A 85 10.99 -17.09 -1.22
N GLY A 86 10.06 -16.97 -0.28
CA GLY A 86 10.40 -16.76 1.13
C GLY A 86 10.67 -15.31 1.50
N THR A 87 10.69 -14.40 0.54
CA THR A 87 10.89 -12.98 0.81
C THR A 87 9.72 -12.44 1.64
N ARG A 88 10.03 -11.63 2.64
CA ARG A 88 9.03 -10.97 3.47
C ARG A 88 8.58 -9.68 2.80
N VAL A 89 7.28 -9.59 2.57
CA VAL A 89 6.69 -8.48 1.82
C VAL A 89 5.66 -7.76 2.67
N ALA A 90 5.75 -6.44 2.72
CA ALA A 90 4.71 -5.59 3.28
C ALA A 90 3.89 -4.98 2.13
N LEU A 91 2.58 -5.10 2.23
CA LEU A 91 1.67 -4.46 1.28
C LEU A 91 1.37 -3.06 1.79
N VAL A 92 1.55 -2.06 0.94
CA VAL A 92 1.25 -0.67 1.25
C VAL A 92 0.35 -0.11 0.17
N SER A 93 -0.73 0.53 0.56
CA SER A 93 -1.61 1.19 -0.39
C SER A 93 -2.20 2.44 0.25
N ALA A 94 -2.51 3.44 -0.55
CA ALA A 94 -3.20 4.62 -0.05
C ALA A 94 -4.59 4.24 0.47
N ASP A 95 -5.32 3.42 -0.25
CA ASP A 95 -6.71 3.09 0.08
C ASP A 95 -7.12 1.65 -0.25
N PHE A 96 -6.23 0.81 -0.79
CA PHE A 96 -6.57 -0.53 -1.27
C PHE A 96 -7.88 -0.52 -2.05
N PRO A 97 -7.85 -0.11 -3.32
CA PRO A 97 -9.07 0.07 -4.09
C PRO A 97 -9.94 -1.18 -4.11
N ASP A 98 -11.26 -0.98 -4.19
CA ASP A 98 -12.21 -2.09 -4.19
C ASP A 98 -12.03 -3.02 -5.37
N TYR A 99 -11.51 -2.53 -6.47
CA TYR A 99 -11.31 -3.35 -7.65
C TYR A 99 -9.99 -2.96 -8.34
N PRO A 100 -9.11 -3.93 -8.60
CA PRO A 100 -9.25 -5.30 -8.11
C PRO A 100 -9.26 -5.36 -6.58
N SER A 101 -9.77 -6.46 -6.03
CA SER A 101 -9.83 -6.65 -4.59
C SER A 101 -8.48 -6.32 -3.93
N PRO A 102 -8.47 -5.81 -2.69
CA PRO A 102 -7.21 -5.61 -1.95
C PRO A 102 -6.38 -6.88 -1.86
N ALA A 103 -7.01 -8.04 -1.99
CA ALA A 103 -6.31 -9.33 -1.93
C ALA A 103 -5.57 -9.65 -3.23
N ALA A 104 -5.81 -8.96 -4.36
CA ALA A 104 -5.20 -9.33 -5.63
C ALA A 104 -3.67 -9.27 -5.62
N PRO A 105 -3.02 -8.18 -5.16
CA PRO A 105 -1.56 -8.16 -5.06
C PRO A 105 -1.04 -9.22 -4.09
N ALA A 106 -1.74 -9.43 -2.97
CA ALA A 106 -1.35 -10.45 -2.01
C ALA A 106 -1.43 -11.85 -2.60
N ALA A 107 -2.49 -12.14 -3.36
CA ALA A 107 -2.66 -13.43 -4.02
C ALA A 107 -1.54 -13.69 -5.03
N TYR A 108 -1.16 -12.68 -5.82
CA TYR A 108 -0.06 -12.79 -6.77
C TYR A 108 1.25 -13.13 -6.06
N LEU A 109 1.55 -12.40 -5.00
CA LEU A 109 2.80 -12.58 -4.26
C LEU A 109 2.83 -13.94 -3.56
N SER A 110 1.70 -14.37 -2.98
CA SER A 110 1.59 -15.68 -2.35
C SER A 110 1.76 -16.81 -3.38
N ALA A 111 1.22 -16.64 -4.58
CA ALA A 111 1.40 -17.62 -5.66
C ALA A 111 2.87 -17.73 -6.08
N ASN A 112 3.68 -16.72 -5.85
CA ASN A 112 5.11 -16.73 -6.09
C ASN A 112 5.92 -17.04 -4.82
N SER A 113 5.25 -17.60 -3.81
CA SER A 113 5.87 -18.05 -2.55
C SER A 113 6.47 -16.94 -1.71
N ALA A 114 6.08 -15.70 -1.93
CA ALA A 114 6.44 -14.60 -1.06
C ALA A 114 5.62 -14.67 0.24
N ARG A 115 6.17 -14.14 1.31
CA ARG A 115 5.54 -14.15 2.61
C ARG A 115 5.01 -12.76 2.93
N ILE A 116 3.70 -12.63 3.03
CA ILE A 116 3.08 -11.35 3.37
C ILE A 116 3.12 -11.17 4.88
N VAL A 117 3.83 -10.15 5.35
CA VAL A 117 4.01 -9.91 6.79
C VAL A 117 3.23 -8.73 7.32
N ALA A 118 2.73 -7.86 6.44
CA ALA A 118 1.91 -6.72 6.86
C ALA A 118 1.09 -6.20 5.67
N ALA A 119 -0.01 -5.54 6.00
CA ALA A 119 -0.82 -4.81 5.03
C ALA A 119 -1.25 -3.50 5.69
N VAL A 120 -0.84 -2.37 5.13
CA VAL A 120 -1.04 -1.05 5.73
C VAL A 120 -1.66 -0.11 4.71
N SER A 121 -2.68 0.63 5.12
CA SER A 121 -3.31 1.66 4.29
C SER A 121 -3.21 3.02 4.94
N LEU A 122 -3.23 4.07 4.11
CA LEU A 122 -3.30 5.44 4.61
C LEU A 122 -4.73 5.79 5.03
N LEU A 123 -5.71 5.37 4.25
CA LEU A 123 -7.12 5.62 4.54
C LEU A 123 -7.75 4.38 5.15
N PRO A 124 -8.70 4.55 6.09
CA PRO A 124 -9.39 3.41 6.69
C PRO A 124 -10.17 2.64 5.64
N ILE A 125 -10.00 1.33 5.63
CA ILE A 125 -10.80 0.43 4.80
C ILE A 125 -11.28 -0.74 5.64
N ALA A 126 -12.40 -1.33 5.21
CA ALA A 126 -12.88 -2.57 5.81
C ALA A 126 -12.31 -3.74 5.01
N GLY A 127 -11.89 -4.79 5.71
CA GLY A 127 -11.45 -6.02 5.05
C GLY A 127 -10.05 -6.44 5.39
N SER A 128 -9.55 -7.35 4.57
CA SER A 128 -8.21 -7.91 4.76
C SER A 128 -7.56 -8.17 3.41
N ALA A 129 -6.24 -8.29 3.41
CA ALA A 129 -5.48 -8.69 2.23
C ALA A 129 -4.83 -10.03 2.54
N ALA A 130 -5.12 -11.05 1.73
CA ALA A 130 -4.61 -12.43 1.92
C ALA A 130 -4.84 -12.97 3.34
N GLY A 131 -5.98 -12.64 3.95
CA GLY A 131 -6.30 -13.08 5.30
C GLY A 131 -5.66 -12.26 6.41
N LEU A 132 -4.82 -11.30 6.08
CA LEU A 132 -4.22 -10.38 7.06
C LEU A 132 -5.10 -9.14 7.21
N PRO A 133 -5.33 -8.67 8.43
CA PRO A 133 -6.05 -7.42 8.60
C PRO A 133 -5.24 -6.25 8.02
N VAL A 134 -5.95 -5.31 7.42
CA VAL A 134 -5.33 -4.07 6.93
C VAL A 134 -5.31 -3.06 8.06
N THR A 135 -4.14 -2.52 8.34
CA THR A 135 -3.95 -1.52 9.40
C THR A 135 -3.97 -0.12 8.80
N PRO A 136 -4.95 0.73 9.11
CA PRO A 136 -4.93 2.11 8.68
C PRO A 136 -3.94 2.93 9.51
N VAL A 137 -3.20 3.81 8.84
CA VAL A 137 -2.24 4.69 9.49
C VAL A 137 -2.61 6.13 9.17
N SER A 138 -3.02 6.88 10.17
CA SER A 138 -3.42 8.27 9.97
C SER A 138 -2.23 9.17 9.66
N VAL A 139 -2.37 10.05 8.69
CA VAL A 139 -1.36 11.07 8.36
C VAL A 139 -1.43 12.25 9.31
N GLY A 140 -2.62 12.53 9.76
CA GLY A 140 -2.91 13.75 10.50
C GLY A 140 -2.34 13.74 11.90
N ALA A 141 -2.38 14.59 12.57
CA ALA A 141 -1.99 14.72 13.97
C ALA A 141 -0.52 14.89 14.16
#